data_352a2c86b2d56de1a79384c6ace43e99
#
_entry.id   352a2c86b2d56de1a79384c6ace43e99
#
_cell.length_a   1.000
_cell.length_b   1.000
_cell.length_c   1.000
_cell.angle_alpha   90.00
_cell.angle_beta   90.00
_cell.angle_gamma   90.00
#
_symmetry.space_group_name_H-M   'P 1'
#
loop_
_entity.id
_entity.type
_entity.pdbx_description
1 polymer ?
#
loop_
_entity_poly.entity_id
_entity_poly.type
_entity_poly.pdbx_seq_one_letter_code
_entity_poly.pdbx_strand_id
1 'polypeptide(L)'
;MTDKFAVIDFETSGLSPHQGDRAIEIGVALFDGERVIDTYQSLMNPGVEVPYFIEDLTGISQEMVDDSPASTTVMREVRQIIGDLPIVAHNASFDKRFMDSELRRIRTRLANEFICSLRVARRVYPAAPNPKLATLVRLTGVQPAQQ
;
A
#
# COMPACT_ATOMS: atom_id res chain seq x y z
N MET A 1 -14.37 -9.99 -19.60
CA MET A 1 -13.62 -8.99 -18.82
C MET A 1 -13.54 -9.44 -17.38
N THR A 2 -12.37 -9.46 -16.83
CA THR A 2 -12.20 -9.75 -15.41
C THR A 2 -12.20 -8.44 -14.64
N ASP A 3 -13.09 -8.29 -13.67
CA ASP A 3 -13.11 -7.13 -12.77
C ASP A 3 -12.12 -7.29 -11.61
N LYS A 4 -11.05 -8.06 -11.85
CA LYS A 4 -9.99 -8.29 -10.87
C LYS A 4 -9.06 -7.10 -10.76
N PHE A 5 -8.70 -6.76 -9.53
CA PHE A 5 -7.68 -5.75 -9.25
C PHE A 5 -6.99 -6.04 -7.93
N ALA A 6 -5.82 -5.44 -7.75
CA ALA A 6 -5.08 -5.49 -6.51
C ALA A 6 -5.25 -4.17 -5.76
N VAL A 7 -5.58 -4.24 -4.48
CA VAL A 7 -5.57 -3.07 -3.57
C VAL A 7 -4.27 -3.12 -2.79
N ILE A 8 -3.54 -2.02 -2.75
CA ILE A 8 -2.28 -1.93 -2.01
C ILE A 8 -2.30 -0.78 -1.01
N ASP A 9 -1.49 -0.95 0.03
CA ASP A 9 -1.21 0.08 1.02
C ASP A 9 0.20 -0.11 1.56
N PHE A 10 0.99 0.98 1.57
CA PHE A 10 2.33 1.00 2.14
C PHE A 10 2.35 1.76 3.46
N GLU A 11 3.12 1.26 4.42
CA GLU A 11 3.67 2.07 5.50
C GLU A 11 5.14 2.36 5.19
N THR A 12 5.58 3.57 5.48
CA THR A 12 6.87 4.10 5.04
C THR A 12 7.61 4.82 6.15
N SER A 13 8.92 4.98 6.00
CA SER A 13 9.75 5.73 6.93
C SER A 13 9.63 7.25 6.81
N GLY A 14 8.91 7.72 5.79
CA GLY A 14 8.68 9.15 5.54
C GLY A 14 7.87 9.36 4.27
N LEU A 15 7.89 10.57 3.74
CA LEU A 15 6.97 10.99 2.69
C LEU A 15 7.52 10.87 1.27
N SER A 16 8.84 10.75 1.10
CA SER A 16 9.45 10.85 -0.22
C SER A 16 10.61 9.87 -0.43
N PRO A 17 10.47 8.95 -1.41
CA PRO A 17 11.57 8.06 -1.80
C PRO A 17 12.78 8.84 -2.33
N HIS A 18 12.58 10.02 -2.92
CA HIS A 18 13.66 10.89 -3.41
C HIS A 18 14.54 11.45 -2.29
N GLN A 19 14.00 11.50 -1.07
CA GLN A 19 14.74 11.94 0.12
C GLN A 19 15.29 10.78 0.94
N GLY A 20 15.26 9.56 0.39
CA GLY A 20 15.78 8.37 1.04
C GLY A 20 14.77 7.61 1.88
N ASP A 21 13.52 8.01 1.88
CA ASP A 21 12.48 7.28 2.60
C ASP A 21 12.18 5.94 1.93
N ARG A 22 11.88 4.95 2.72
CA ARG A 22 11.68 3.57 2.30
C ARG A 22 10.35 3.01 2.80
N ALA A 23 9.83 2.04 2.07
CA ALA A 23 8.71 1.23 2.55
C ALA A 23 9.16 0.31 3.68
N ILE A 24 8.33 0.16 4.70
CA ILE A 24 8.57 -0.71 5.87
C ILE A 24 7.47 -1.75 6.07
N GLU A 25 6.33 -1.59 5.41
CA GLU A 25 5.25 -2.58 5.37
C GLU A 25 4.49 -2.44 4.06
N ILE A 26 3.98 -3.55 3.55
CA ILE A 26 3.03 -3.57 2.44
C ILE A 26 1.86 -4.50 2.76
N GLY A 27 0.65 -4.04 2.45
CA GLY A 27 -0.55 -4.85 2.37
C GLY A 27 -1.03 -4.95 0.93
N VAL A 28 -1.44 -6.13 0.52
CA VAL A 28 -2.05 -6.40 -0.79
C VAL A 28 -3.31 -7.21 -0.58
N ALA A 29 -4.41 -6.80 -1.20
CA ALA A 29 -5.63 -7.58 -1.27
C ALA A 29 -6.03 -7.75 -2.73
N LEU A 30 -6.28 -8.98 -3.15
CA LEU A 30 -6.79 -9.28 -4.49
C LEU A 30 -8.31 -9.36 -4.45
N PHE A 31 -8.94 -8.63 -5.34
CA PHE A 31 -10.39 -8.51 -5.43
C PHE A 31 -10.87 -8.98 -6.81
N ASP A 32 -11.95 -9.78 -6.85
CA ASP A 32 -12.45 -10.37 -8.09
C ASP A 32 -13.66 -9.65 -8.70
N GLY A 33 -14.02 -8.50 -8.15
CA GLY A 33 -15.22 -7.75 -8.53
C GLY A 33 -16.37 -7.92 -7.54
N GLU A 34 -16.31 -8.95 -6.69
CA GLU A 34 -17.35 -9.24 -5.69
C GLU A 34 -16.78 -9.30 -4.27
N ARG A 35 -15.63 -9.91 -4.11
CA ARG A 35 -15.01 -10.15 -2.80
C ARG A 35 -13.49 -10.19 -2.87
N VAL A 36 -12.86 -10.08 -1.70
CA VAL A 36 -11.44 -10.34 -1.54
C VAL A 36 -11.21 -11.86 -1.64
N ILE A 37 -10.36 -12.26 -2.58
CA ILE A 37 -10.04 -13.67 -2.86
C ILE A 37 -8.70 -14.10 -2.29
N ASP A 38 -7.80 -13.16 -2.03
CA ASP A 38 -6.50 -13.43 -1.42
C ASP A 38 -5.94 -12.16 -0.79
N THR A 39 -5.08 -12.32 0.21
CA THR A 39 -4.38 -11.21 0.88
C THR A 39 -2.92 -11.58 1.11
N TYR A 40 -2.08 -10.55 1.11
CA TYR A 40 -0.67 -10.65 1.48
C TYR A 40 -0.33 -9.44 2.32
N GLN A 41 0.39 -9.65 3.41
CA GLN A 41 0.89 -8.56 4.25
C GLN A 41 2.26 -8.93 4.78
N SER A 42 3.19 -7.98 4.72
CA SER A 42 4.51 -8.18 5.30
C SER A 42 5.16 -6.87 5.71
N LEU A 43 5.76 -6.86 6.88
CA LEU A 43 6.83 -5.93 7.19
C LEU A 43 8.02 -6.21 6.27
N MET A 44 8.84 -5.20 6.03
CA MET A 44 10.06 -5.35 5.25
C MET A 44 11.20 -4.53 5.84
N ASN A 45 12.40 -5.07 5.75
CA ASN A 45 13.61 -4.39 6.24
C ASN A 45 14.36 -3.75 5.07
N PRO A 46 14.31 -2.41 4.93
CA PRO A 46 15.05 -1.70 3.89
C PRO A 46 16.49 -1.38 4.27
N GLY A 47 16.91 -1.67 5.51
CA GLY A 47 18.24 -1.34 6.00
C GLY A 47 18.43 0.13 6.36
N VAL A 48 17.35 0.88 6.59
CA VAL A 48 17.40 2.27 7.05
C VAL A 48 16.71 2.41 8.40
N GLU A 49 17.01 3.51 9.09
CA GLU A 49 16.41 3.81 10.39
C GLU A 49 14.94 4.19 10.25
N VAL A 50 14.11 3.70 11.17
CA VAL A 50 12.70 4.10 11.30
C VAL A 50 12.62 5.29 12.26
N PRO A 51 12.22 6.48 11.80
CA PRO A 51 12.08 7.64 12.67
C PRO A 51 11.06 7.40 13.79
N TYR A 52 11.32 8.00 14.94
CA TYR A 52 10.48 7.82 16.14
C TYR A 52 9.00 8.18 15.89
N PHE A 53 8.77 9.26 15.14
CA PHE A 53 7.40 9.71 14.85
C PHE A 53 6.65 8.72 13.93
N ILE A 54 7.36 7.94 13.12
CA ILE A 54 6.76 6.88 12.29
C ILE A 54 6.32 5.72 13.19
N GLU A 55 7.12 5.34 14.18
CA GLU A 55 6.72 4.35 15.17
C GLU A 55 5.46 4.77 15.91
N ASP A 56 5.39 6.03 16.36
CA ASP A 56 4.20 6.57 17.00
C ASP A 56 2.97 6.56 16.09
N LEU A 57 3.17 6.86 14.81
CA LEU A 57 2.07 6.95 13.84
C LEU A 57 1.56 5.57 13.41
N THR A 58 2.46 4.63 13.17
CA THR A 58 2.15 3.33 12.54
C THR A 58 2.14 2.16 13.50
N GLY A 59 2.76 2.29 14.67
CA GLY A 59 3.01 1.20 15.59
C GLY A 59 4.16 0.28 15.19
N ILE A 60 4.87 0.60 14.11
CA ILE A 60 5.99 -0.21 13.60
C ILE A 60 7.30 0.32 14.18
N SER A 61 7.94 -0.49 15.03
CA SER A 61 9.20 -0.14 15.67
C SER A 61 10.41 -0.53 14.80
N GLN A 62 11.56 0.06 15.13
CA GLN A 62 12.84 -0.33 14.53
C GLN A 62 13.11 -1.83 14.73
N GLU A 63 12.87 -2.36 15.92
CA GLU A 63 13.06 -3.77 16.23
C GLU A 63 12.20 -4.68 15.33
N MET A 64 10.93 -4.34 15.14
CA MET A 64 10.02 -5.07 14.25
C MET A 64 10.54 -5.10 12.81
N VAL A 65 11.06 -3.98 12.32
CA VAL A 65 11.62 -3.87 10.98
C VAL A 65 12.92 -4.68 10.87
N ASP A 66 13.78 -4.59 11.87
CA ASP A 66 15.07 -5.33 11.89
C ASP A 66 14.85 -6.86 11.84
N ASP A 67 13.78 -7.34 12.47
CA ASP A 67 13.40 -8.76 12.50
C ASP A 67 12.61 -9.21 11.26
N SER A 68 12.31 -8.31 10.34
CA SER A 68 11.50 -8.61 9.17
C SER A 68 12.34 -9.06 7.96
N PRO A 69 11.71 -9.69 6.95
CA PRO A 69 12.40 -10.05 5.71
C PRO A 69 12.98 -8.83 4.99
N ALA A 70 14.05 -9.05 4.24
CA ALA A 70 14.62 -8.01 3.39
C ALA A 70 13.58 -7.46 2.41
N SER A 71 13.61 -6.15 2.17
CA SER A 71 12.70 -5.50 1.21
C SER A 71 12.74 -6.15 -0.16
N THR A 72 13.91 -6.58 -0.63
CA THR A 72 14.08 -7.25 -1.92
C THR A 72 13.28 -8.55 -2.01
N THR A 73 13.25 -9.34 -0.95
CA THR A 73 12.48 -10.58 -0.88
C THR A 73 10.98 -10.29 -0.95
N VAL A 74 10.51 -9.35 -0.12
CA VAL A 74 9.09 -8.98 -0.06
C VAL A 74 8.61 -8.41 -1.40
N MET A 75 9.39 -7.53 -2.02
CA MET A 75 9.01 -6.90 -3.28
C MET A 75 8.96 -7.87 -4.46
N ARG A 76 9.79 -8.90 -4.46
CA ARG A 76 9.69 -9.98 -5.47
C ARG A 76 8.39 -10.75 -5.33
N GLU A 77 7.99 -11.08 -4.11
CA GLU A 77 6.71 -11.74 -3.84
C GLU A 77 5.53 -10.85 -4.24
N VAL A 78 5.56 -9.59 -3.88
CA VAL A 78 4.53 -8.59 -4.26
C VAL A 78 4.39 -8.50 -5.77
N ARG A 79 5.50 -8.43 -6.49
CA ARG A 79 5.51 -8.37 -7.95
C ARG A 79 4.80 -9.57 -8.58
N GLN A 80 5.05 -10.76 -8.05
CA GLN A 80 4.40 -12.00 -8.52
C GLN A 80 2.91 -12.03 -8.20
N ILE A 81 2.53 -11.62 -6.98
CA ILE A 81 1.13 -11.64 -6.53
C ILE A 81 0.28 -10.68 -7.36
N ILE A 82 0.76 -9.48 -7.60
CA ILE A 82 0.02 -8.45 -8.35
C ILE A 82 -0.07 -8.81 -9.85
N GLY A 83 1.00 -9.36 -10.42
CA GLY A 83 1.04 -9.68 -11.85
C GLY A 83 0.72 -8.45 -12.70
N ASP A 84 -0.24 -8.59 -13.62
CA ASP A 84 -0.66 -7.53 -14.53
C ASP A 84 -1.98 -6.85 -14.15
N LEU A 85 -2.47 -7.11 -12.94
CA LEU A 85 -3.73 -6.55 -12.48
C LEU A 85 -3.66 -5.02 -12.34
N PRO A 86 -4.77 -4.31 -12.60
CA PRO A 86 -4.89 -2.92 -12.18
C PRO A 86 -4.68 -2.80 -10.67
N ILE A 87 -4.03 -1.72 -10.24
CA ILE A 87 -3.70 -1.49 -8.85
C ILE A 87 -4.52 -0.32 -8.31
N VAL A 88 -5.20 -0.54 -7.20
CA VAL A 88 -5.97 0.48 -6.50
C VAL A 88 -5.25 0.86 -5.21
N ALA A 89 -5.09 2.14 -4.98
CA ALA A 89 -4.55 2.65 -3.72
C ALA A 89 -5.26 3.95 -3.34
N HIS A 90 -5.36 4.23 -2.05
CA HIS A 90 -5.96 5.44 -1.54
C HIS A 90 -4.90 6.55 -1.45
N ASN A 91 -5.01 7.57 -2.29
CA ASN A 91 -3.94 8.52 -2.61
C ASN A 91 -2.81 7.84 -3.42
N ALA A 92 -3.18 7.28 -4.55
CA ALA A 92 -2.34 6.35 -5.33
C ALA A 92 -0.99 6.91 -5.77
N SER A 93 -0.84 8.22 -5.94
CA SER A 93 0.45 8.82 -6.31
C SER A 93 1.52 8.58 -5.24
N PHE A 94 1.14 8.52 -3.97
CA PHE A 94 2.04 8.20 -2.86
C PHE A 94 2.54 6.76 -2.96
N ASP A 95 1.63 5.80 -3.00
CA ASP A 95 1.96 4.36 -3.08
C ASP A 95 2.72 4.03 -4.37
N LYS A 96 2.34 4.65 -5.48
CA LYS A 96 3.01 4.44 -6.77
C LYS A 96 4.48 4.85 -6.71
N ARG A 97 4.80 5.99 -6.08
CA ARG A 97 6.20 6.44 -5.93
C ARG A 97 7.03 5.44 -5.13
N PHE A 98 6.48 4.90 -4.04
CA PHE A 98 7.17 3.89 -3.23
C PHE A 98 7.25 2.55 -3.96
N MET A 99 6.19 2.13 -4.65
CA MET A 99 6.22 0.93 -5.49
C MET A 99 7.31 1.01 -6.55
N ASP A 100 7.34 2.09 -7.32
CA ASP A 100 8.34 2.29 -8.37
C ASP A 100 9.76 2.32 -7.79
N SER A 101 9.96 2.99 -6.66
CA SER A 101 11.26 3.09 -5.99
C SER A 101 11.75 1.72 -5.51
N GLU A 102 10.91 0.97 -4.82
CA GLU A 102 11.28 -0.35 -4.29
C GLU A 102 11.51 -1.38 -5.41
N LEU A 103 10.69 -1.38 -6.45
CA LEU A 103 10.86 -2.27 -7.60
C LEU A 103 12.13 -1.97 -8.39
N ARG A 104 12.51 -0.70 -8.51
CA ARG A 104 13.77 -0.30 -9.16
C ARG A 104 14.99 -0.93 -8.47
N ARG A 105 14.94 -1.09 -7.15
CA ARG A 105 16.02 -1.72 -6.36
C ARG A 105 16.20 -3.20 -6.68
N ILE A 106 15.17 -3.87 -7.16
CA ILE A 106 15.26 -5.26 -7.64
C ILE A 106 15.30 -5.34 -9.18
N ARG A 107 15.59 -4.22 -9.83
CA ARG A 107 15.77 -4.09 -11.28
C ARG A 107 14.54 -4.52 -12.07
N THR A 108 13.37 -4.19 -11.57
CA THR A 108 12.10 -4.43 -12.25
C THR A 108 11.19 -3.20 -12.16
N ARG A 109 10.06 -3.28 -12.84
CA ARG A 109 9.04 -2.25 -12.85
C ARG A 109 7.67 -2.87 -13.08
N LEU A 110 6.63 -2.11 -12.77
CA LEU A 110 5.25 -2.43 -13.14
C LEU A 110 4.78 -1.47 -14.23
N ALA A 111 4.13 -2.04 -15.25
CA ALA A 111 3.39 -1.27 -16.26
C ALA A 111 1.90 -1.21 -15.96
N ASN A 112 1.49 -1.66 -14.79
CA ASN A 112 0.10 -1.76 -14.36
C ASN A 112 -0.55 -0.38 -14.25
N GLU A 113 -1.83 -0.30 -14.61
CA GLU A 113 -2.64 0.88 -14.35
C GLU A 113 -2.82 1.09 -12.85
N PHE A 114 -2.67 2.34 -12.39
CA PHE A 114 -2.96 2.75 -11.02
C PHE A 114 -4.25 3.55 -10.96
N ILE A 115 -5.15 3.14 -10.06
CA ILE A 115 -6.45 3.79 -9.83
C ILE A 115 -6.44 4.37 -8.42
N CYS A 116 -6.72 5.66 -8.30
CA CYS A 116 -6.74 6.35 -7.03
C CYS A 116 -8.15 6.32 -6.41
N SER A 117 -8.36 5.51 -5.38
CA SER A 117 -9.65 5.41 -4.69
C SER A 117 -10.06 6.69 -3.97
N LEU A 118 -9.10 7.53 -3.57
CA LEU A 118 -9.39 8.85 -3.01
C LEU A 118 -10.08 9.76 -4.04
N ARG A 119 -9.61 9.75 -5.29
CA ARG A 119 -10.24 10.52 -6.38
C ARG A 119 -11.61 9.98 -6.73
N VAL A 120 -11.77 8.66 -6.74
CA VAL A 120 -13.06 8.00 -6.95
C VAL A 120 -14.04 8.40 -5.84
N ALA A 121 -13.59 8.36 -4.58
CA ALA A 121 -14.40 8.74 -3.43
C ALA A 121 -14.90 10.20 -3.51
N ARG A 122 -14.07 11.11 -3.96
CA ARG A 122 -14.48 12.52 -4.17
C ARG A 122 -15.62 12.66 -5.18
N ARG A 123 -15.67 11.78 -6.17
CA ARG A 123 -16.72 11.77 -7.19
C ARG A 123 -17.99 11.08 -6.71
N VAL A 124 -17.84 9.96 -6.01
CA VAL A 124 -18.96 9.13 -5.56
C VAL A 124 -19.64 9.73 -4.33
N TYR A 125 -18.85 10.34 -3.43
CA TYR A 125 -19.32 10.92 -2.17
C TYR A 125 -18.95 12.41 -2.07
N PRO A 126 -19.46 13.27 -2.96
CA PRO A 126 -19.06 14.68 -2.97
C PRO A 126 -19.50 15.45 -1.71
N ALA A 127 -20.48 14.94 -0.97
CA ALA A 127 -20.95 15.54 0.27
C ALA A 127 -20.17 15.09 1.52
N ALA A 128 -19.24 14.15 1.38
CA ALA A 128 -18.39 13.76 2.49
C ALA A 128 -17.50 14.93 2.94
N PRO A 129 -17.30 15.14 4.25
CA PRO A 129 -16.48 16.25 4.76
C PRO A 129 -15.02 16.18 4.32
N ASN A 130 -14.53 14.99 4.06
CA ASN A 130 -13.23 14.71 3.46
C ASN A 130 -13.21 13.29 2.85
N PRO A 131 -12.26 12.96 1.98
CA PRO A 131 -12.18 11.64 1.33
C PRO A 131 -11.28 10.63 2.07
N LYS A 132 -10.96 10.86 3.35
CA LYS A 132 -10.13 9.94 4.13
C LYS A 132 -10.82 8.60 4.35
N LEU A 133 -10.06 7.50 4.40
CA LEU A 133 -10.62 6.16 4.58
C LEU A 133 -11.47 6.05 5.85
N ALA A 134 -11.02 6.59 6.97
CA ALA A 134 -11.79 6.57 8.22
C ALA A 134 -13.15 7.25 8.08
N THR A 135 -13.22 8.36 7.34
CA THR A 135 -14.49 9.06 7.05
C THR A 135 -15.38 8.22 6.15
N LEU A 136 -14.83 7.62 5.10
CA LEU A 136 -15.57 6.78 4.16
C LEU A 136 -16.13 5.52 4.83
N VAL A 137 -15.36 4.89 5.71
CA VAL A 137 -15.81 3.74 6.51
C VAL A 137 -17.03 4.12 7.35
N ARG A 138 -17.00 5.25 8.04
CA ARG A 138 -18.15 5.73 8.82
C ARG A 138 -19.36 6.04 7.95
N LEU A 139 -19.12 6.66 6.79
CA LEU A 139 -20.20 7.07 5.88
C LEU A 139 -20.87 5.87 5.22
N THR A 140 -20.10 4.86 4.82
CA THR A 140 -20.59 3.70 4.06
C THR A 140 -21.03 2.54 4.95
N GLY A 141 -20.61 2.52 6.22
CA GLY A 141 -20.87 1.41 7.14
C GLY A 141 -20.07 0.15 6.84
N VAL A 142 -19.09 0.20 5.95
CA VAL A 142 -18.19 -0.91 5.68
C VAL A 142 -17.38 -1.23 6.93
N GLN A 143 -17.34 -2.50 7.32
CA GLN A 143 -16.55 -2.95 8.46
C GLN A 143 -15.11 -3.22 7.99
N PRO A 144 -14.10 -2.58 8.60
CA PRO A 144 -12.71 -2.94 8.31
C PRO A 144 -12.44 -4.38 8.77
N ALA A 145 -11.54 -5.06 8.04
CA ALA A 145 -11.07 -6.36 8.46
C ALA A 145 -10.44 -6.26 9.86
N GLN A 146 -10.77 -7.21 10.73
CA GLN A 146 -10.11 -7.30 12.03
C GLN A 146 -8.64 -7.67 11.80
N GLN A 147 -7.75 -6.91 12.41
CA GLN A 147 -6.31 -7.18 12.40
C GLN A 147 -5.96 -8.32 13.32
#